data_276144ac02db2e44797dd1d15233e641
#
_entry.id   276144ac02db2e44797dd1d15233e641
#
_cell.length_a   1.000
_cell.length_b   1.000
_cell.length_c   1.000
_cell.angle_alpha   90.00
_cell.angle_beta   90.00
_cell.angle_gamma   90.00
#
_symmetry.space_group_name_H-M   'P 1'
#
loop_
_entity.id
_entity.type
_entity.pdbx_description
1 polymer ?
#
loop_
_entity_poly.entity_id
_entity_poly.type
_entity_poly.pdbx_seq_one_letter_code
_entity_poly.pdbx_strand_id
1 'polypeptide(L)'
;MKNRNMKQKITIAFGAVVICFFVTVGALFYGMINISTQYNQFYKNNHEAIVRVDKVKIYMLATIQNLTQAMIDDDPTATKTYLSNVDSYRDGLAENAGWFMERYNGDMTLVNQFHTQLQVTSEVTNKILEYLSTGSDRAKEQARLTFINEFDPEVSKLEGILDQFSDQVTDLVGNDYNSSMQTRTILFIVGIIIVIVALILTVIMATILIRSVVEPGKQLQEAMEKMRRGNMDIDIEYKAEDEL
;
A
#
# COMPACT_ATOMS: atom_id res chain seq x y z
N MET A 1 15.36 28.43 -35.03
CA MET A 1 15.88 27.33 -35.87
C MET A 1 16.27 27.74 -37.29
N LYS A 2 16.11 29.01 -37.64
CA LYS A 2 16.28 29.51 -39.01
C LYS A 2 17.73 29.47 -39.57
N ASN A 3 18.75 29.41 -38.71
CA ASN A 3 20.19 29.49 -39.10
C ASN A 3 21.00 28.26 -38.62
N ARG A 4 20.45 27.06 -38.62
CA ARG A 4 21.19 25.86 -38.20
C ARG A 4 21.26 24.86 -39.34
N ASN A 5 22.44 24.23 -39.52
CA ASN A 5 22.69 23.20 -40.51
C ASN A 5 21.72 22.03 -40.33
N MET A 6 21.37 21.33 -41.40
CA MET A 6 20.48 20.20 -41.47
C MET A 6 20.84 19.13 -40.40
N LYS A 7 22.14 18.82 -40.25
CA LYS A 7 22.66 17.91 -39.21
C LYS A 7 22.28 18.38 -37.80
N GLN A 8 22.41 19.69 -37.51
CA GLN A 8 22.05 20.24 -36.19
C GLN A 8 20.55 20.19 -35.93
N LYS A 9 19.71 20.45 -36.95
CA LYS A 9 18.25 20.37 -36.84
C LYS A 9 17.82 18.95 -36.52
N ILE A 10 18.36 17.94 -37.19
CA ILE A 10 18.09 16.53 -36.94
C ILE A 10 18.57 16.10 -35.56
N THR A 11 19.79 16.50 -35.16
CA THR A 11 20.35 16.14 -33.85
C THR A 11 19.53 16.71 -32.69
N ILE A 12 19.11 17.97 -32.78
CA ILE A 12 18.26 18.61 -31.77
C ILE A 12 16.90 17.90 -31.69
N ALA A 13 16.38 17.55 -32.83
CA ALA A 13 15.16 16.80 -33.00
C ALA A 13 15.20 15.46 -32.25
N PHE A 14 16.14 14.64 -32.62
CA PHE A 14 16.34 13.34 -31.98
C PHE A 14 16.66 13.50 -30.49
N GLY A 15 17.49 14.48 -30.13
CA GLY A 15 17.82 14.79 -28.74
C GLY A 15 16.57 15.11 -27.89
N ALA A 16 15.66 15.92 -28.42
CA ALA A 16 14.42 16.25 -27.73
C ALA A 16 13.53 15.01 -27.51
N VAL A 17 13.38 14.15 -28.51
CA VAL A 17 12.62 12.88 -28.38
C VAL A 17 13.25 11.97 -27.34
N VAL A 18 14.57 11.82 -27.35
CA VAL A 18 15.31 11.00 -26.38
C VAL A 18 15.16 11.54 -24.98
N ILE A 19 15.24 12.85 -24.77
CA ILE A 19 15.01 13.50 -23.47
C ILE A 19 13.59 13.24 -22.98
N CYS A 20 12.58 13.43 -23.82
CA CYS A 20 11.19 13.13 -23.48
C CYS A 20 11.00 11.66 -23.08
N PHE A 21 11.64 10.74 -23.79
CA PHE A 21 11.61 9.32 -23.46
C PHE A 21 12.19 9.04 -22.06
N PHE A 22 13.37 9.59 -21.76
CA PHE A 22 13.98 9.41 -20.42
C PHE A 22 13.17 10.03 -19.30
N VAL A 23 12.56 11.21 -19.54
CA VAL A 23 11.67 11.84 -18.55
C VAL A 23 10.45 10.97 -18.30
N THR A 24 9.84 10.40 -19.33
CA THR A 24 8.69 9.50 -19.22
C THR A 24 9.05 8.24 -18.43
N VAL A 25 10.15 7.59 -18.80
CA VAL A 25 10.64 6.38 -18.13
C VAL A 25 10.96 6.68 -16.67
N GLY A 26 11.64 7.79 -16.39
CA GLY A 26 11.96 8.22 -15.02
C GLY A 26 10.71 8.46 -14.16
N ALA A 27 9.70 9.11 -14.72
CA ALA A 27 8.43 9.36 -14.03
C ALA A 27 7.68 8.06 -13.73
N LEU A 28 7.66 7.10 -14.65
CA LEU A 28 7.06 5.78 -14.45
C LEU A 28 7.79 4.98 -13.38
N PHE A 29 9.12 4.96 -13.38
CA PHE A 29 9.91 4.28 -12.34
C PHE A 29 9.67 4.90 -10.96
N TYR A 30 9.69 6.22 -10.86
CA TYR A 30 9.38 6.91 -9.60
C TYR A 30 7.99 6.56 -9.07
N GLY A 31 6.99 6.57 -9.95
CA GLY A 31 5.62 6.17 -9.60
C GLY A 31 5.53 4.73 -9.11
N MET A 32 6.20 3.81 -9.78
CA MET A 32 6.23 2.38 -9.41
C MET A 32 6.88 2.14 -8.05
N ILE A 33 8.01 2.81 -7.76
CA ILE A 33 8.68 2.72 -6.46
C ILE A 33 7.77 3.26 -5.35
N ASN A 34 7.13 4.41 -5.58
CA ASN A 34 6.26 5.03 -4.59
C ASN A 34 5.03 4.17 -4.26
N ILE A 35 4.36 3.64 -5.29
CA ILE A 35 3.24 2.71 -5.11
C ILE A 35 3.69 1.43 -4.37
N SER A 36 4.84 0.87 -4.73
CA SER A 36 5.39 -0.32 -4.07
C SER A 36 5.69 -0.08 -2.59
N THR A 37 6.23 1.09 -2.24
CA THR A 37 6.52 1.46 -0.84
C THR A 37 5.24 1.62 -0.04
N GLN A 38 4.23 2.31 -0.57
CA GLN A 38 2.92 2.47 0.07
C GLN A 38 2.21 1.13 0.26
N TYR A 39 2.27 0.25 -0.75
CA TYR A 39 1.69 -1.09 -0.66
C TYR A 39 2.37 -1.95 0.41
N ASN A 40 3.70 -1.88 0.53
CA ASN A 40 4.43 -2.59 1.57
C ASN A 40 4.09 -2.08 2.98
N GLN A 41 3.96 -0.76 3.18
CA GLN A 41 3.54 -0.19 4.46
C GLN A 41 2.12 -0.61 4.83
N PHE A 42 1.19 -0.52 3.88
CA PHE A 42 -0.19 -0.97 4.06
C PHE A 42 -0.25 -2.43 4.50
N TYR A 43 0.44 -3.33 3.77
CA TYR A 43 0.32 -4.76 4.01
C TYR A 43 1.03 -5.22 5.29
N LYS A 44 2.23 -4.72 5.55
CA LYS A 44 3.04 -5.15 6.70
C LYS A 44 2.59 -4.56 8.04
N ASN A 45 2.00 -3.38 8.02
CA ASN A 45 1.65 -2.68 9.27
C ASN A 45 0.13 -2.67 9.49
N ASN A 46 -0.63 -2.08 8.58
CA ASN A 46 -2.04 -1.80 8.85
C ASN A 46 -2.93 -3.02 8.64
N HIS A 47 -2.74 -3.79 7.57
CA HIS A 47 -3.49 -5.02 7.36
C HIS A 47 -3.17 -6.07 8.42
N GLU A 48 -1.88 -6.26 8.75
CA GLU A 48 -1.45 -7.17 9.82
C GLU A 48 -2.06 -6.75 11.17
N ALA A 49 -2.12 -5.45 11.48
CA ALA A 49 -2.74 -4.94 12.70
C ALA A 49 -4.22 -5.29 12.80
N ILE A 50 -5.01 -5.12 11.72
CA ILE A 50 -6.42 -5.54 11.69
C ILE A 50 -6.55 -7.03 12.00
N VAL A 51 -5.80 -7.86 11.29
CA VAL A 51 -5.85 -9.33 11.48
C VAL A 51 -5.51 -9.70 12.93
N ARG A 52 -4.57 -8.98 13.57
CA ARG A 52 -4.20 -9.26 14.95
C ARG A 52 -5.22 -8.76 15.97
N VAL A 53 -5.85 -7.62 15.74
CA VAL A 53 -7.00 -7.16 16.56
C VAL A 53 -8.11 -8.20 16.53
N ASP A 54 -8.47 -8.70 15.35
CA ASP A 54 -9.50 -9.73 15.20
C ASP A 54 -9.11 -11.03 15.91
N LYS A 55 -7.85 -11.47 15.81
CA LYS A 55 -7.35 -12.64 16.54
C LYS A 55 -7.45 -12.46 18.05
N VAL A 56 -7.09 -11.28 18.57
CA VAL A 56 -7.23 -10.96 19.99
C VAL A 56 -8.68 -11.07 20.43
N LYS A 57 -9.61 -10.49 19.67
CA LYS A 57 -11.06 -10.59 19.96
C LYS A 57 -11.53 -12.06 19.97
N ILE A 58 -11.10 -12.85 18.98
CA ILE A 58 -11.44 -14.28 18.91
C ILE A 58 -10.90 -15.05 20.10
N TYR A 59 -9.63 -14.85 20.47
CA TYR A 59 -9.02 -15.55 21.62
C TYR A 59 -9.65 -15.13 22.94
N MET A 60 -10.02 -13.87 23.09
CA MET A 60 -10.75 -13.37 24.26
C MET A 60 -12.12 -14.02 24.38
N LEU A 61 -12.91 -14.05 23.31
CA LEU A 61 -14.22 -14.72 23.28
C LEU A 61 -14.09 -16.24 23.57
N ALA A 62 -13.08 -16.89 22.99
CA ALA A 62 -12.81 -18.29 23.26
C ALA A 62 -12.40 -18.55 24.73
N THR A 63 -11.64 -17.64 25.33
CA THR A 63 -11.31 -17.68 26.76
C THR A 63 -12.57 -17.58 27.62
N ILE A 64 -13.44 -16.58 27.36
CA ILE A 64 -14.71 -16.40 28.05
C ILE A 64 -15.57 -17.68 27.96
N GLN A 65 -15.72 -18.23 26.75
CA GLN A 65 -16.50 -19.42 26.51
C GLN A 65 -15.98 -20.63 27.29
N ASN A 66 -14.66 -20.88 27.25
CA ASN A 66 -14.08 -22.03 27.95
C ASN A 66 -14.11 -21.86 29.47
N LEU A 67 -13.90 -20.66 30.00
CA LEU A 67 -14.10 -20.39 31.46
C LEU A 67 -15.55 -20.64 31.85
N THR A 68 -16.50 -20.16 31.07
CA THR A 68 -17.94 -20.38 31.33
C THR A 68 -18.30 -21.86 31.32
N GLN A 69 -17.81 -22.63 30.34
CA GLN A 69 -18.04 -24.08 30.28
C GLN A 69 -17.40 -24.80 31.47
N ALA A 70 -16.18 -24.43 31.86
CA ALA A 70 -15.51 -25.04 33.02
C ALA A 70 -16.23 -24.76 34.34
N MET A 71 -16.99 -23.65 34.46
CA MET A 71 -17.79 -23.34 35.64
C MET A 71 -19.09 -24.13 35.74
N ILE A 72 -19.67 -24.55 34.60
CA ILE A 72 -20.98 -25.22 34.55
C ILE A 72 -20.88 -26.73 34.34
N ASP A 73 -19.81 -27.23 33.76
CA ASP A 73 -19.64 -28.66 33.46
C ASP A 73 -19.19 -29.41 34.73
N ASP A 74 -19.86 -30.54 35.03
CA ASP A 74 -19.54 -31.37 36.16
C ASP A 74 -18.55 -32.52 35.81
N ASP A 75 -18.24 -32.71 34.54
CA ASP A 75 -17.21 -33.69 34.12
C ASP A 75 -15.79 -33.12 34.35
N PRO A 76 -15.00 -33.73 35.27
CA PRO A 76 -13.63 -33.28 35.50
C PRO A 76 -12.72 -33.36 34.27
N THR A 77 -12.98 -34.29 33.35
CA THR A 77 -12.19 -34.47 32.12
C THR A 77 -12.49 -33.32 31.15
N ALA A 78 -13.75 -33.00 30.97
CA ALA A 78 -14.18 -31.86 30.17
C ALA A 78 -13.64 -30.53 30.74
N THR A 79 -13.78 -30.32 32.06
CA THR A 79 -13.24 -29.16 32.78
C THR A 79 -11.74 -28.98 32.50
N LYS A 80 -10.95 -30.06 32.63
CA LYS A 80 -9.51 -30.04 32.34
C LYS A 80 -9.21 -29.61 30.90
N THR A 81 -10.01 -30.06 29.95
CA THR A 81 -9.88 -29.68 28.54
C THR A 81 -10.15 -28.18 28.34
N TYR A 82 -11.22 -27.66 28.96
CA TYR A 82 -11.53 -26.23 28.90
C TYR A 82 -10.40 -25.38 29.48
N LEU A 83 -9.82 -25.73 30.62
CA LEU A 83 -8.71 -25.00 31.23
C LEU A 83 -7.47 -25.03 30.35
N SER A 84 -7.15 -26.18 29.74
CA SER A 84 -6.03 -26.26 28.77
C SER A 84 -6.25 -25.37 27.54
N ASN A 85 -7.49 -25.27 27.04
CA ASN A 85 -7.84 -24.38 25.96
C ASN A 85 -7.64 -22.90 26.36
N VAL A 86 -8.05 -22.51 27.57
CA VAL A 86 -7.83 -21.15 28.11
C VAL A 86 -6.35 -20.79 28.11
N ASP A 87 -5.47 -21.70 28.55
CA ASP A 87 -4.03 -21.46 28.54
C ASP A 87 -3.50 -21.23 27.11
N SER A 88 -3.93 -22.07 26.15
CA SER A 88 -3.56 -21.92 24.74
C SER A 88 -4.03 -20.56 24.15
N TYR A 89 -5.24 -20.13 24.47
CA TYR A 89 -5.74 -18.83 23.99
C TYR A 89 -5.01 -17.64 24.65
N ARG A 90 -4.63 -17.76 25.91
CA ARG A 90 -3.81 -16.76 26.61
C ARG A 90 -2.42 -16.60 25.99
N ASP A 91 -1.79 -17.71 25.57
CA ASP A 91 -0.54 -17.68 24.82
C ASP A 91 -0.72 -16.92 23.49
N GLY A 92 -1.82 -17.18 22.79
CA GLY A 92 -2.18 -16.45 21.58
C GLY A 92 -2.44 -14.94 21.83
N LEU A 93 -3.07 -14.58 22.93
CA LEU A 93 -3.24 -13.19 23.35
C LEU A 93 -1.89 -12.50 23.62
N ALA A 94 -1.00 -13.16 24.34
CA ALA A 94 0.34 -12.66 24.66
C ALA A 94 1.19 -12.46 23.41
N GLU A 95 1.16 -13.42 22.47
CA GLU A 95 1.86 -13.30 21.18
C GLU A 95 1.40 -12.08 20.39
N ASN A 96 0.08 -11.88 20.28
CA ASN A 96 -0.45 -10.74 19.53
C ASN A 96 -0.18 -9.41 20.24
N ALA A 97 -0.25 -9.37 21.58
CA ALA A 97 0.14 -8.19 22.37
C ALA A 97 1.62 -7.84 22.17
N GLY A 98 2.51 -8.83 22.16
CA GLY A 98 3.94 -8.66 21.87
C GLY A 98 4.17 -8.05 20.48
N TRP A 99 3.44 -8.51 19.48
CA TRP A 99 3.54 -7.95 18.14
C TRP A 99 3.19 -6.46 18.11
N PHE A 100 2.12 -6.02 18.80
CA PHE A 100 1.74 -4.61 18.88
C PHE A 100 2.84 -3.77 19.53
N MET A 101 3.48 -4.27 20.58
CA MET A 101 4.57 -3.58 21.25
C MET A 101 5.82 -3.42 20.38
N GLU A 102 6.12 -4.42 19.53
CA GLU A 102 7.36 -4.46 18.75
C GLU A 102 7.25 -3.85 17.36
N ARG A 103 6.08 -3.93 16.73
CA ARG A 103 5.93 -3.69 15.28
C ARG A 103 4.86 -2.70 14.90
N TYR A 104 3.93 -2.42 15.79
CA TYR A 104 2.88 -1.45 15.48
C TYR A 104 3.46 -0.03 15.49
N ASN A 105 3.15 0.74 14.45
CA ASN A 105 3.65 2.11 14.26
C ASN A 105 2.58 3.20 14.44
N GLY A 106 1.42 2.83 15.00
CA GLY A 106 0.34 3.76 15.32
C GLY A 106 0.48 4.37 16.72
N ASP A 107 -0.64 4.63 17.40
CA ASP A 107 -0.66 5.25 18.72
C ASP A 107 -0.15 4.30 19.82
N MET A 108 1.07 4.54 20.28
CA MET A 108 1.69 3.76 21.36
C MET A 108 1.00 3.96 22.71
N THR A 109 0.21 5.03 22.91
CA THR A 109 -0.59 5.21 24.11
C THR A 109 -1.65 4.13 24.21
N LEU A 110 -2.32 3.87 23.09
CA LEU A 110 -3.34 2.83 22.97
C LEU A 110 -2.74 1.42 23.11
N VAL A 111 -1.55 1.19 22.54
CA VAL A 111 -0.78 -0.06 22.73
C VAL A 111 -0.48 -0.32 24.21
N ASN A 112 -0.01 0.70 24.93
CA ASN A 112 0.30 0.58 26.34
C ASN A 112 -0.96 0.35 27.20
N GLN A 113 -2.07 1.01 26.88
CA GLN A 113 -3.35 0.77 27.55
C GLN A 113 -3.82 -0.67 27.33
N PHE A 114 -3.76 -1.17 26.10
CA PHE A 114 -4.10 -2.55 25.76
C PHE A 114 -3.24 -3.55 26.55
N HIS A 115 -1.92 -3.36 26.56
CA HIS A 115 -1.00 -4.25 27.27
C HIS A 115 -1.28 -4.26 28.77
N THR A 116 -1.48 -3.08 29.38
CA THR A 116 -1.80 -2.96 30.81
C THR A 116 -3.14 -3.64 31.15
N GLN A 117 -4.17 -3.39 30.34
CA GLN A 117 -5.48 -4.00 30.55
C GLN A 117 -5.45 -5.51 30.36
N LEU A 118 -4.67 -6.01 29.40
CA LEU A 118 -4.48 -7.45 29.19
C LEU A 118 -3.80 -8.11 30.39
N GLN A 119 -2.83 -7.45 31.04
CA GLN A 119 -2.20 -7.95 32.27
C GLN A 119 -3.21 -8.05 33.40
N VAL A 120 -4.02 -7.00 33.64
CA VAL A 120 -5.06 -7.00 34.67
C VAL A 120 -6.07 -8.15 34.43
N THR A 121 -6.54 -8.27 33.19
CA THR A 121 -7.48 -9.35 32.83
C THR A 121 -6.85 -10.75 33.01
N SER A 122 -5.55 -10.88 32.69
CA SER A 122 -4.80 -12.13 32.88
C SER A 122 -4.64 -12.52 34.36
N GLU A 123 -4.42 -11.54 35.24
CA GLU A 123 -4.35 -11.78 36.69
C GLU A 123 -5.68 -12.28 37.26
N VAL A 124 -6.80 -11.69 36.84
CA VAL A 124 -8.13 -12.16 37.24
C VAL A 124 -8.42 -13.55 36.66
N THR A 125 -8.01 -13.81 35.39
CA THR A 125 -8.10 -15.14 34.79
C THR A 125 -7.34 -16.18 35.63
N ASN A 126 -6.14 -15.89 36.11
CA ASN A 126 -5.37 -16.79 36.96
C ASN A 126 -6.12 -17.16 38.23
N LYS A 127 -6.78 -16.20 38.92
CA LYS A 127 -7.62 -16.49 40.10
C LYS A 127 -8.74 -17.46 39.77
N ILE A 128 -9.43 -17.27 38.64
CA ILE A 128 -10.51 -18.17 38.20
C ILE A 128 -9.96 -19.56 37.92
N LEU A 129 -8.83 -19.68 37.22
CA LEU A 129 -8.19 -20.96 36.91
C LEU A 129 -7.75 -21.69 38.18
N GLU A 130 -7.22 -20.97 39.17
CA GLU A 130 -6.84 -21.52 40.46
C GLU A 130 -8.07 -22.17 41.17
N TYR A 131 -9.19 -21.41 41.26
CA TYR A 131 -10.42 -21.96 41.83
C TYR A 131 -10.93 -23.21 41.09
N LEU A 132 -10.99 -23.13 39.76
CA LEU A 132 -11.49 -24.24 38.93
C LEU A 132 -10.60 -25.49 39.00
N SER A 133 -9.29 -25.32 39.20
CA SER A 133 -8.33 -26.43 39.33
C SER A 133 -8.57 -27.27 40.58
N THR A 134 -9.20 -26.74 41.63
CA THR A 134 -9.53 -27.50 42.87
C THR A 134 -10.68 -28.48 42.70
N GLY A 135 -11.57 -28.27 41.73
CA GLY A 135 -12.69 -29.15 41.40
C GLY A 135 -13.82 -29.23 42.38
N SER A 136 -13.81 -28.43 43.50
CA SER A 136 -14.87 -28.47 44.48
C SER A 136 -16.02 -27.48 44.14
N ASP A 137 -17.26 -27.82 44.50
CA ASP A 137 -18.43 -26.94 44.27
C ASP A 137 -18.26 -25.53 44.84
N ARG A 138 -17.64 -25.44 46.03
CA ARG A 138 -17.35 -24.15 46.63
C ARG A 138 -16.36 -23.33 45.83
N ALA A 139 -15.38 -23.98 45.22
CA ALA A 139 -14.39 -23.30 44.40
C ALA A 139 -15.00 -22.89 43.02
N LYS A 140 -15.87 -23.73 42.45
CA LYS A 140 -16.64 -23.33 41.24
C LYS A 140 -17.50 -22.10 41.51
N GLU A 141 -18.16 -22.00 42.67
CA GLU A 141 -18.93 -20.82 43.07
C GLU A 141 -18.02 -19.59 43.24
N GLN A 142 -16.83 -19.74 43.86
CA GLN A 142 -15.86 -18.66 43.92
C GLN A 142 -15.37 -18.22 42.54
N ALA A 143 -15.10 -19.16 41.65
CA ALA A 143 -14.75 -18.86 40.24
C ALA A 143 -15.86 -18.04 39.56
N ARG A 144 -17.13 -18.44 39.72
CA ARG A 144 -18.30 -17.75 39.19
C ARG A 144 -18.45 -16.33 39.72
N LEU A 145 -18.27 -16.13 41.00
CA LEU A 145 -18.33 -14.80 41.62
C LEU A 145 -17.18 -13.91 41.14
N THR A 146 -15.97 -14.44 41.05
CA THR A 146 -14.81 -13.72 40.53
C THR A 146 -15.01 -13.38 39.04
N PHE A 147 -15.58 -14.32 38.24
CA PHE A 147 -15.91 -14.05 36.86
C PHE A 147 -16.86 -12.86 36.70
N ILE A 148 -17.97 -12.84 37.43
CA ILE A 148 -19.00 -11.79 37.31
C ILE A 148 -18.50 -10.45 37.86
N ASN A 149 -17.81 -10.45 39.02
CA ASN A 149 -17.50 -9.23 39.72
C ASN A 149 -16.16 -8.60 39.37
N GLU A 150 -15.19 -9.39 38.90
CA GLU A 150 -13.85 -8.93 38.57
C GLU A 150 -13.52 -9.12 37.07
N PHE A 151 -13.74 -10.30 36.51
CA PHE A 151 -13.32 -10.62 35.15
C PHE A 151 -14.16 -9.90 34.08
N ASP A 152 -15.47 -9.99 34.14
CA ASP A 152 -16.39 -9.41 33.17
C ASP A 152 -16.22 -7.88 33.02
N PRO A 153 -16.10 -7.07 34.12
CA PRO A 153 -15.77 -5.65 34.01
C PRO A 153 -14.40 -5.37 33.35
N GLU A 154 -13.38 -6.18 33.64
CA GLU A 154 -12.05 -5.96 33.06
C GLU A 154 -12.00 -6.38 31.58
N VAL A 155 -12.73 -7.43 31.19
CA VAL A 155 -12.93 -7.79 29.78
C VAL A 155 -13.65 -6.69 29.03
N SER A 156 -14.71 -6.11 29.60
CA SER A 156 -15.43 -5.00 28.95
C SER A 156 -14.55 -3.77 28.70
N LYS A 157 -13.60 -3.48 29.60
CA LYS A 157 -12.59 -2.43 29.35
C LYS A 157 -11.65 -2.80 28.22
N LEU A 158 -11.20 -4.06 28.20
CA LEU A 158 -10.34 -4.58 27.13
C LEU A 158 -11.04 -4.52 25.78
N GLU A 159 -12.32 -4.87 25.69
CA GLU A 159 -13.16 -4.73 24.49
C GLU A 159 -13.19 -3.27 24.02
N GLY A 160 -13.45 -2.34 24.90
CA GLY A 160 -13.47 -0.91 24.58
C GLY A 160 -12.13 -0.39 24.01
N ILE A 161 -11.00 -0.92 24.50
CA ILE A 161 -9.68 -0.61 23.94
C ILE A 161 -9.49 -1.25 22.56
N LEU A 162 -9.92 -2.49 22.38
CA LEU A 162 -9.85 -3.19 21.10
C LEU A 162 -10.74 -2.54 20.03
N ASP A 163 -11.87 -2.00 20.42
CA ASP A 163 -12.72 -1.24 19.49
C ASP A 163 -12.04 0.07 19.06
N GLN A 164 -11.43 0.81 19.97
CA GLN A 164 -10.62 1.98 19.63
C GLN A 164 -9.44 1.62 18.72
N PHE A 165 -8.80 0.46 18.96
CA PHE A 165 -7.76 -0.06 18.06
C PHE A 165 -8.30 -0.35 16.66
N SER A 166 -9.44 -1.02 16.59
CA SER A 166 -10.10 -1.35 15.31
C SER A 166 -10.44 -0.10 14.51
N ASP A 167 -10.99 0.92 15.17
CA ASP A 167 -11.33 2.20 14.56
C ASP A 167 -10.09 2.92 14.07
N GLN A 168 -9.05 3.03 14.91
CA GLN A 168 -7.80 3.69 14.54
C GLN A 168 -7.11 3.01 13.36
N VAL A 169 -7.02 1.68 13.37
CA VAL A 169 -6.40 0.93 12.27
C VAL A 169 -7.23 1.05 11.00
N THR A 170 -8.56 1.06 11.09
CA THR A 170 -9.48 1.27 9.96
C THR A 170 -9.29 2.66 9.36
N ASP A 171 -9.13 3.69 10.18
CA ASP A 171 -8.85 5.07 9.74
C ASP A 171 -7.48 5.17 9.05
N LEU A 172 -6.45 4.53 9.60
CA LEU A 172 -5.12 4.46 8.97
C LEU A 172 -5.18 3.79 7.60
N VAL A 173 -5.91 2.67 7.49
CA VAL A 173 -6.15 1.97 6.21
C VAL A 173 -6.90 2.86 5.22
N GLY A 174 -7.93 3.56 5.68
CA GLY A 174 -8.68 4.50 4.85
C GLY A 174 -7.83 5.65 4.33
N ASN A 175 -6.98 6.22 5.17
CA ASN A 175 -6.06 7.29 4.81
C ASN A 175 -4.98 6.82 3.83
N ASP A 176 -4.40 5.64 4.05
CA ASP A 176 -3.42 5.04 3.14
C ASP A 176 -4.03 4.73 1.77
N TYR A 177 -5.25 4.19 1.75
CA TYR A 177 -6.00 3.95 0.52
C TYR A 177 -6.23 5.26 -0.25
N ASN A 178 -6.71 6.30 0.41
CA ASN A 178 -6.98 7.61 -0.21
C ASN A 178 -5.70 8.27 -0.73
N SER A 179 -4.60 8.21 0.03
CA SER A 179 -3.28 8.70 -0.40
C SER A 179 -2.77 7.96 -1.64
N SER A 180 -2.92 6.64 -1.65
CA SER A 180 -2.53 5.79 -2.79
C SER A 180 -3.37 6.10 -4.03
N MET A 181 -4.68 6.32 -3.86
CA MET A 181 -5.59 6.70 -4.94
C MET A 181 -5.26 8.08 -5.52
N GLN A 182 -4.96 9.07 -4.66
CA GLN A 182 -4.52 10.39 -5.10
C GLN A 182 -3.21 10.31 -5.88
N THR A 183 -2.21 9.61 -5.35
CA THR A 183 -0.91 9.41 -6.03
C THR A 183 -1.09 8.75 -7.39
N ARG A 184 -1.90 7.72 -7.47
CA ARG A 184 -2.24 7.03 -8.74
C ARG A 184 -2.89 7.98 -9.74
N THR A 185 -3.85 8.80 -9.30
CA THR A 185 -4.54 9.77 -10.14
C THR A 185 -3.59 10.83 -10.68
N ILE A 186 -2.72 11.38 -9.82
CA ILE A 186 -1.70 12.36 -10.22
C ILE A 186 -0.75 11.76 -11.25
N LEU A 187 -0.23 10.56 -11.01
CA LEU A 187 0.67 9.87 -11.94
C LEU A 187 0.00 9.60 -13.29
N PHE A 188 -1.27 9.23 -13.30
CA PHE A 188 -2.04 9.02 -14.52
C PHE A 188 -2.20 10.32 -15.32
N ILE A 189 -2.57 11.42 -14.66
CA ILE A 189 -2.71 12.73 -15.30
C ILE A 189 -1.37 13.21 -15.86
N VAL A 190 -0.30 13.11 -15.07
CA VAL A 190 1.06 13.50 -15.50
C VAL A 190 1.49 12.64 -16.70
N GLY A 191 1.21 11.33 -16.68
CA GLY A 191 1.48 10.42 -17.80
C GLY A 191 0.78 10.86 -19.08
N ILE A 192 -0.51 11.21 -19.02
CA ILE A 192 -1.28 11.70 -20.17
C ILE A 192 -0.67 13.02 -20.71
N ILE A 193 -0.32 13.96 -19.84
CA ILE A 193 0.29 15.24 -20.25
C ILE A 193 1.61 14.98 -20.98
N ILE A 194 2.47 14.10 -20.48
CA ILE A 194 3.75 13.77 -21.10
C ILE A 194 3.52 13.15 -22.51
N VAL A 195 2.55 12.25 -22.65
CA VAL A 195 2.21 11.64 -23.95
C VAL A 195 1.73 12.71 -24.95
N ILE A 196 0.86 13.61 -24.54
CA ILE A 196 0.37 14.69 -25.40
C ILE A 196 1.54 15.60 -25.85
N VAL A 197 2.42 16.00 -24.94
CA VAL A 197 3.60 16.82 -25.26
C VAL A 197 4.53 16.08 -26.24
N ALA A 198 4.77 14.79 -26.02
CA ALA A 198 5.59 13.97 -26.91
C ALA A 198 4.98 13.86 -28.33
N LEU A 199 3.66 13.70 -28.44
CA LEU A 199 2.96 13.69 -29.72
C LEU A 199 3.10 15.04 -30.46
N ILE A 200 2.88 16.16 -29.77
CA ILE A 200 3.04 17.51 -30.34
C ILE A 200 4.47 17.69 -30.84
N LEU A 201 5.46 17.35 -30.04
CA LEU A 201 6.86 17.44 -30.43
C LEU A 201 7.17 16.57 -31.66
N THR A 202 6.65 15.35 -31.70
CA THR A 202 6.83 14.44 -32.83
C THR A 202 6.25 15.02 -34.13
N VAL A 203 5.06 15.60 -34.10
CA VAL A 203 4.44 16.27 -35.26
C VAL A 203 5.25 17.48 -35.73
N ILE A 204 5.68 18.34 -34.79
CA ILE A 204 6.54 19.48 -35.10
C ILE A 204 7.82 19.02 -35.79
N MET A 205 8.43 17.96 -35.26
CA MET A 205 9.67 17.39 -35.78
C MET A 205 9.51 16.78 -37.15
N ALA A 206 8.45 15.99 -37.36
CA ALA A 206 8.12 15.42 -38.66
C ALA A 206 7.94 16.54 -39.71
N THR A 207 7.23 17.61 -39.36
CA THR A 207 7.02 18.75 -40.26
C THR A 207 8.33 19.46 -40.61
N ILE A 208 9.23 19.66 -39.64
CA ILE A 208 10.54 20.25 -39.88
C ILE A 208 11.39 19.35 -40.80
N LEU A 209 11.40 18.05 -40.57
CA LEU A 209 12.14 17.09 -41.40
C LEU A 209 11.59 17.00 -42.84
N ILE A 210 10.27 17.00 -43.01
CA ILE A 210 9.65 17.00 -44.34
C ILE A 210 10.06 18.23 -45.10
N ARG A 211 9.94 19.41 -44.52
CA ARG A 211 10.25 20.69 -45.17
C ARG A 211 11.76 20.92 -45.40
N SER A 212 12.63 20.38 -44.52
CA SER A 212 14.08 20.62 -44.65
C SER A 212 14.84 19.55 -45.41
N VAL A 213 14.27 18.35 -45.55
CA VAL A 213 14.98 17.21 -46.18
C VAL A 213 14.21 16.61 -47.36
N VAL A 214 12.94 16.30 -47.14
CA VAL A 214 12.15 15.54 -48.11
C VAL A 214 11.78 16.43 -49.31
N GLU A 215 11.28 17.63 -49.09
CA GLU A 215 10.89 18.57 -50.15
C GLU A 215 12.07 18.98 -51.06
N PRO A 216 13.22 19.41 -50.53
CA PRO A 216 14.39 19.71 -51.36
C PRO A 216 14.94 18.50 -52.08
N GLY A 217 14.98 17.34 -51.41
CA GLY A 217 15.43 16.08 -52.04
C GLY A 217 14.55 15.67 -53.21
N LYS A 218 13.23 15.87 -53.12
CA LYS A 218 12.29 15.58 -54.17
C LYS A 218 12.47 16.57 -55.35
N GLN A 219 12.66 17.86 -55.08
CA GLN A 219 12.94 18.86 -56.12
C GLN A 219 14.22 18.55 -56.89
N LEU A 220 15.29 18.16 -56.17
CA LEU A 220 16.56 17.73 -56.79
C LEU A 220 16.37 16.48 -57.70
N GLN A 221 15.62 15.50 -57.23
CA GLN A 221 15.31 14.30 -58.00
C GLN A 221 14.52 14.61 -59.29
N GLU A 222 13.51 15.48 -59.17
CA GLU A 222 12.72 15.94 -60.35
C GLU A 222 13.58 16.73 -61.33
N ALA A 223 14.49 17.60 -60.86
CA ALA A 223 15.45 18.32 -61.68
C ALA A 223 16.41 17.39 -62.41
N MET A 224 16.96 16.38 -61.74
CA MET A 224 17.81 15.38 -62.33
C MET A 224 17.08 14.54 -63.40
N GLU A 225 15.80 14.25 -63.22
CA GLU A 225 15.00 13.52 -64.19
C GLU A 225 14.69 14.36 -65.42
N LYS A 226 14.44 15.68 -65.26
CA LYS A 226 14.28 16.63 -66.36
C LYS A 226 15.57 16.75 -67.18
N MET A 227 16.75 16.86 -66.53
CA MET A 227 18.05 16.81 -67.22
C MET A 227 18.27 15.55 -68.03
N ARG A 228 17.93 14.39 -67.49
CA ARG A 228 18.04 13.09 -68.17
C ARG A 228 17.18 13.03 -69.44
N ARG A 229 16.06 13.77 -69.48
CA ARG A 229 15.17 13.88 -70.64
C ARG A 229 15.58 14.98 -71.62
N GLY A 230 16.76 15.62 -71.43
CA GLY A 230 17.31 16.63 -72.35
C GLY A 230 16.77 18.05 -72.13
N ASN A 231 16.00 18.29 -71.11
CA ASN A 231 15.55 19.62 -70.75
C ASN A 231 16.56 20.28 -69.82
N MET A 232 17.32 21.25 -70.35
CA MET A 232 18.37 22.01 -69.62
C MET A 232 17.86 23.26 -68.93
N ASP A 233 16.61 23.67 -69.15
CA ASP A 233 15.99 24.83 -68.50
C ASP A 233 15.35 24.40 -67.19
N ILE A 234 16.18 24.40 -66.14
CA ILE A 234 15.78 23.92 -64.82
C ILE A 234 16.03 25.08 -63.84
N ASP A 235 14.95 25.63 -63.31
CA ASP A 235 14.99 26.57 -62.20
C ASP A 235 14.70 25.79 -60.91
N ILE A 236 15.70 25.70 -60.02
CA ILE A 236 15.55 25.11 -58.67
C ILE A 236 15.39 26.24 -57.70
N GLU A 237 14.17 26.60 -57.36
CA GLU A 237 13.88 27.66 -56.40
C GLU A 237 14.08 27.13 -54.95
N TYR A 238 15.37 26.93 -54.57
CA TYR A 238 15.72 26.54 -53.21
C TYR A 238 15.96 27.79 -52.33
N LYS A 239 15.04 28.07 -51.41
CA LYS A 239 15.06 29.22 -50.49
C LYS A 239 15.60 28.92 -49.10
N ALA A 240 16.30 27.84 -48.88
CA ALA A 240 16.88 27.54 -47.56
C ALA A 240 18.36 27.99 -47.54
N GLU A 241 18.73 28.65 -46.46
CA GLU A 241 20.12 29.09 -46.14
C GLU A 241 20.94 27.94 -45.51
N ASP A 242 20.69 26.68 -45.89
CA ASP A 242 21.36 25.49 -45.40
C ASP A 242 22.15 24.79 -46.52
N GLU A 243 23.28 24.20 -46.12
CA GLU A 243 24.20 23.47 -47.01
C GLU A 243 23.51 22.27 -47.70
N LEU A 244 23.00 22.48 -48.92
CA LEU A 244 22.78 21.45 -49.91
C LEU A 244 23.59 21.78 -51.13
#